data_59566a65c87834d99e8a2d95f8371181
#
_entry.id   59566a65c87834d99e8a2d95f8371181
#
_cell.length_a   1.000
_cell.length_b   1.000
_cell.length_c   1.000
_cell.angle_alpha   90.00
_cell.angle_beta   90.00
_cell.angle_gamma   90.00
#
_symmetry.space_group_name_H-M   'P 1'
#
loop_
_entity.id
_entity.type
_entity.pdbx_description
1 polymer ?
#
loop_
_entity_poly.entity_id
_entity_poly.type
_entity_poly.pdbx_seq_one_letter_code
_entity_poly.pdbx_strand_id
1 'polypeptide(L)'
;MAKPSWFKPRHYKHFDVPIGSDWATALTPEHVSAHSWSPLLHWIKETPRYRLNDQGVMELKVKPRDIMHASHRDACILAKYSHELTSRLDTWYGANGLDDAVIAYRSLGQSNYHFAATAQAYVRKHQSVEAMCFDVTGFFDNIDHKRLKRRLKWLLGVDELVDDWHRVLRSVTRYSYVRKSDLKAHPVFGQRMKQRGADRPLATVKELKAAGIAMRPNPNTYGVPQGTPISASLSNLYLVDFDMAMKALADQHGALYQRYSDDILIICEPEHADQIAAAVADALTNEALELHGDKTVRLRFTGDERDNFQYLGYQLGLGPALIRPGSLSRQWRSTKRAIRRSERKAERLAKSGQKDRIYTSKLRGRLTHVGLRNFLAYADRSSNELQSEAIKRQVKALGKYALQGLARVKAIKKS
;
A
#
# COMPACT_ATOMS: atom_id res chain seq x y z
N MET A 1 12.40 -21.79 -18.87
CA MET A 1 11.18 -21.01 -19.18
C MET A 1 11.32 -19.56 -18.66
N ALA A 2 10.71 -18.59 -19.33
CA ALA A 2 10.77 -17.19 -18.87
C ALA A 2 10.04 -17.02 -17.52
N LYS A 3 10.58 -16.18 -16.64
CA LYS A 3 9.99 -15.85 -15.32
C LYS A 3 8.62 -15.19 -15.52
N PRO A 4 7.54 -15.67 -14.88
CA PRO A 4 6.22 -15.03 -14.96
C PRO A 4 6.26 -13.57 -14.46
N SER A 5 5.55 -12.65 -15.14
CA SER A 5 5.54 -11.21 -14.82
C SER A 5 5.05 -10.92 -13.40
N TRP A 6 4.11 -11.70 -12.90
CA TRP A 6 3.54 -11.59 -11.55
C TRP A 6 4.44 -12.16 -10.45
N PHE A 7 5.43 -12.99 -10.77
CA PHE A 7 6.30 -13.60 -9.77
C PHE A 7 7.33 -12.60 -9.24
N LYS A 8 7.35 -12.42 -7.92
CA LYS A 8 8.37 -11.62 -7.21
C LYS A 8 9.06 -12.51 -6.18
N PRO A 9 10.40 -12.72 -6.26
CA PRO A 9 11.14 -13.47 -5.25
C PRO A 9 11.02 -12.76 -3.90
N ARG A 10 10.84 -13.55 -2.84
CA ARG A 10 10.73 -13.08 -1.46
C ARG A 10 11.79 -13.76 -0.60
N HIS A 11 12.41 -13.03 0.32
CA HIS A 11 13.53 -13.49 1.12
C HIS A 11 13.32 -13.25 2.63
N TYR A 12 12.07 -13.21 3.08
CA TYR A 12 11.76 -13.14 4.50
C TYR A 12 11.73 -14.53 5.14
N LYS A 13 11.88 -14.61 6.47
CA LYS A 13 11.72 -15.86 7.21
C LYS A 13 10.26 -16.21 7.42
N HIS A 14 9.91 -17.47 7.11
CA HIS A 14 8.57 -18.02 7.29
C HIS A 14 8.62 -19.53 7.62
N PHE A 15 7.50 -20.21 7.54
CA PHE A 15 7.34 -21.65 7.79
C PHE A 15 7.76 -22.53 6.61
N ASP A 16 8.21 -21.93 5.55
CA ASP A 16 8.86 -22.55 4.38
C ASP A 16 10.11 -21.75 3.98
N VAL A 17 10.76 -22.16 2.89
CA VAL A 17 11.93 -21.48 2.33
C VAL A 17 11.58 -20.71 1.06
N PRO A 18 12.38 -19.70 0.68
CA PRO A 18 12.23 -18.99 -0.57
C PRO A 18 12.19 -19.96 -1.78
N ILE A 19 11.31 -19.65 -2.73
CA ILE A 19 11.14 -20.41 -3.97
C ILE A 19 11.66 -19.64 -5.17
N GLY A 20 12.11 -20.36 -6.20
CA GLY A 20 12.54 -19.81 -7.49
C GLY A 20 11.37 -19.59 -8.47
N SER A 21 11.71 -19.03 -9.62
CA SER A 21 10.76 -18.82 -10.73
C SER A 21 10.23 -20.13 -11.31
N ASP A 22 11.02 -21.22 -11.25
CA ASP A 22 10.65 -22.51 -11.81
C ASP A 22 9.43 -23.11 -11.09
N TRP A 23 9.38 -22.97 -9.76
CA TRP A 23 8.20 -23.35 -8.99
C TRP A 23 6.96 -22.55 -9.41
N ALA A 24 7.12 -21.24 -9.64
CA ALA A 24 6.03 -20.39 -10.07
C ALA A 24 5.53 -20.74 -11.49
N THR A 25 6.44 -21.12 -12.39
CA THR A 25 6.13 -21.52 -13.77
C THR A 25 5.38 -22.86 -13.82
N ALA A 26 5.72 -23.79 -12.92
CA ALA A 26 5.08 -25.10 -12.82
C ALA A 26 3.72 -25.10 -12.09
N LEU A 27 3.24 -23.94 -11.63
CA LEU A 27 2.01 -23.84 -10.84
C LEU A 27 0.75 -23.97 -11.73
N THR A 28 0.00 -25.06 -11.54
CA THR A 28 -1.28 -25.33 -12.21
C THR A 28 -2.46 -25.24 -11.23
N PRO A 29 -3.72 -25.18 -11.71
CA PRO A 29 -4.92 -25.23 -10.87
C PRO A 29 -4.99 -26.49 -9.99
N GLU A 30 -4.58 -27.65 -10.51
CA GLU A 30 -4.57 -28.93 -9.78
C GLU A 30 -3.59 -28.86 -8.59
N HIS A 31 -2.40 -28.27 -8.81
CA HIS A 31 -1.44 -28.03 -7.71
C HIS A 31 -2.03 -27.14 -6.62
N VAL A 32 -2.83 -26.13 -6.99
CA VAL A 32 -3.47 -25.22 -6.04
C VAL A 32 -4.61 -25.91 -5.28
N SER A 33 -5.40 -26.73 -5.97
CA SER A 33 -6.49 -27.51 -5.38
C SER A 33 -5.97 -28.53 -4.33
N ALA A 34 -4.81 -29.12 -4.56
CA ALA A 34 -4.15 -30.06 -3.64
C ALA A 34 -3.25 -29.37 -2.59
N HIS A 35 -3.07 -28.03 -2.68
CA HIS A 35 -2.11 -27.32 -1.83
C HIS A 35 -2.51 -27.26 -0.35
N SER A 36 -1.54 -27.53 0.53
CA SER A 36 -1.68 -27.39 1.98
C SER A 36 -1.22 -26.01 2.42
N TRP A 37 -2.15 -25.16 2.81
CA TRP A 37 -1.90 -23.78 3.23
C TRP A 37 -1.23 -23.72 4.62
N SER A 38 -0.22 -22.88 4.74
CA SER A 38 0.44 -22.60 6.00
C SER A 38 -0.29 -21.53 6.80
N PRO A 39 -0.19 -21.52 8.15
CA PRO A 39 -0.67 -20.38 8.91
C PRO A 39 0.08 -19.11 8.51
N LEU A 40 -0.62 -17.97 8.52
CA LEU A 40 -0.01 -16.67 8.28
C LEU A 40 0.89 -16.26 9.45
N LEU A 41 1.92 -15.49 9.20
CA LEU A 41 2.77 -14.90 10.24
C LEU A 41 2.27 -13.51 10.57
N HIS A 42 1.65 -13.35 11.74
CA HIS A 42 1.08 -12.10 12.22
C HIS A 42 2.06 -11.25 13.02
N TRP A 43 2.05 -9.95 12.80
CA TRP A 43 2.75 -8.97 13.62
C TRP A 43 2.09 -7.59 13.56
N ILE A 44 2.19 -6.85 14.66
CA ILE A 44 1.67 -5.47 14.72
C ILE A 44 2.74 -4.51 14.20
N LYS A 45 2.40 -3.77 13.17
CA LYS A 45 3.23 -2.66 12.68
C LYS A 45 2.81 -1.36 13.33
N GLU A 46 3.58 -0.92 14.28
CA GLU A 46 3.41 0.38 14.93
C GLU A 46 3.98 1.50 14.05
N THR A 47 3.17 2.51 13.79
CA THR A 47 3.61 3.68 13.04
C THR A 47 3.43 4.91 13.90
N PRO A 48 4.53 5.48 14.45
CA PRO A 48 4.46 6.70 15.23
C PRO A 48 4.05 7.88 14.35
N ARG A 49 3.09 8.67 14.83
CA ARG A 49 2.59 9.89 14.18
C ARG A 49 2.57 11.00 15.22
N TYR A 50 3.20 12.11 14.91
CA TYR A 50 3.06 13.32 15.71
C TYR A 50 1.85 14.10 15.20
N ARG A 51 0.94 14.45 16.10
CA ARG A 51 -0.24 15.30 15.83
C ARG A 51 -0.33 16.36 16.92
N LEU A 52 -0.79 17.54 16.54
CA LEU A 52 -1.23 18.53 17.51
C LEU A 52 -2.52 17.99 18.14
N ASN A 53 -2.61 18.04 19.46
CA ASN A 53 -3.87 17.82 20.18
C ASN A 53 -4.70 19.11 20.18
N ASP A 54 -5.89 19.08 20.74
CA ASP A 54 -6.82 20.21 20.78
C ASP A 54 -6.27 21.43 21.55
N GLN A 55 -5.22 21.23 22.34
CA GLN A 55 -4.49 22.26 23.08
C GLN A 55 -3.26 22.81 22.34
N GLY A 56 -3.05 22.39 21.07
CA GLY A 56 -1.89 22.81 20.27
C GLY A 56 -0.57 22.15 20.66
N VAL A 57 -0.57 21.12 21.52
CA VAL A 57 0.63 20.41 21.95
C VAL A 57 0.88 19.21 21.02
N MET A 58 2.16 19.01 20.62
CA MET A 58 2.57 17.87 19.78
C MET A 58 2.52 16.57 20.58
N GLU A 59 1.57 15.71 20.25
CA GLU A 59 1.39 14.39 20.85
C GLU A 59 1.87 13.27 19.90
N LEU A 60 2.52 12.25 20.48
CA LEU A 60 2.90 11.05 19.77
C LEU A 60 1.76 10.02 19.82
N LYS A 61 1.00 9.91 18.72
CA LYS A 61 0.02 8.83 18.55
C LYS A 61 0.64 7.67 17.75
N VAL A 62 0.53 6.45 18.28
CA VAL A 62 0.96 5.24 17.59
C VAL A 62 -0.27 4.61 16.94
N LYS A 63 -0.23 4.47 15.61
CA LYS A 63 -1.25 3.72 14.87
C LYS A 63 -0.78 2.28 14.68
N PRO A 64 -1.34 1.30 15.40
CA PRO A 64 -1.09 -0.11 15.16
C PRO A 64 -1.77 -0.54 13.85
N ARG A 65 -1.17 -1.49 13.16
CA ARG A 65 -1.76 -2.20 12.02
C ARG A 65 -1.40 -3.66 12.13
N ASP A 66 -2.40 -4.52 12.05
CA ASP A 66 -2.21 -5.95 11.99
C ASP A 66 -1.74 -6.32 10.58
N ILE A 67 -0.53 -6.86 10.50
CA ILE A 67 0.06 -7.29 9.23
C ILE A 67 0.22 -8.81 9.27
N MET A 68 -0.23 -9.46 8.21
CA MET A 68 -0.17 -10.91 8.05
C MET A 68 0.61 -11.26 6.79
N HIS A 69 1.68 -12.04 6.95
CA HIS A 69 2.49 -12.53 5.83
C HIS A 69 2.16 -13.98 5.54
N ALA A 70 1.98 -14.31 4.27
CA ALA A 70 1.87 -15.67 3.79
C ALA A 70 3.27 -16.34 3.63
N SER A 71 3.34 -17.66 3.68
CA SER A 71 4.53 -18.43 3.33
C SER A 71 4.96 -18.17 1.87
N HIS A 72 6.14 -18.60 1.47
CA HIS A 72 6.65 -18.28 0.12
C HIS A 72 5.81 -18.96 -0.97
N ARG A 73 5.41 -20.23 -0.75
CA ARG A 73 4.55 -20.96 -1.68
C ARG A 73 3.15 -20.36 -1.72
N ASP A 74 2.55 -20.13 -0.56
CA ASP A 74 1.24 -19.50 -0.43
C ASP A 74 1.23 -18.10 -1.08
N ALA A 75 2.25 -17.28 -0.81
CA ALA A 75 2.38 -15.96 -1.38
C ALA A 75 2.61 -15.99 -2.92
N CYS A 76 3.19 -17.04 -3.45
CA CYS A 76 3.33 -17.25 -4.89
C CYS A 76 1.97 -17.58 -5.52
N ILE A 77 1.22 -18.52 -4.95
CA ILE A 77 -0.15 -18.85 -5.38
C ILE A 77 -1.02 -17.59 -5.34
N LEU A 78 -1.06 -16.91 -4.19
CA LEU A 78 -1.85 -15.69 -4.03
C LEU A 78 -1.45 -14.58 -5.01
N ALA A 79 -0.17 -14.50 -5.40
CA ALA A 79 0.27 -13.52 -6.41
C ALA A 79 -0.18 -13.87 -7.82
N LYS A 80 -0.21 -15.16 -8.19
CA LYS A 80 -0.77 -15.63 -9.47
C LYS A 80 -2.25 -15.28 -9.57
N TYR A 81 -3.04 -15.67 -8.58
CA TYR A 81 -4.47 -15.43 -8.55
C TYR A 81 -4.83 -13.94 -8.40
N SER A 82 -4.01 -13.16 -7.70
CA SER A 82 -4.13 -11.70 -7.69
C SER A 82 -3.93 -11.10 -9.08
N HIS A 83 -2.96 -11.60 -9.85
CA HIS A 83 -2.71 -11.15 -11.22
C HIS A 83 -3.89 -11.46 -12.14
N GLU A 84 -4.41 -12.70 -12.10
CA GLU A 84 -5.59 -13.11 -12.85
C GLU A 84 -6.83 -12.29 -12.49
N LEU A 85 -7.07 -12.10 -11.18
CA LEU A 85 -8.18 -11.29 -10.68
C LEU A 85 -8.08 -9.83 -11.14
N THR A 86 -6.89 -9.23 -11.04
CA THR A 86 -6.65 -7.85 -11.47
C THR A 86 -6.87 -7.71 -12.98
N SER A 87 -6.39 -8.66 -13.78
CA SER A 87 -6.59 -8.63 -15.25
C SER A 87 -8.08 -8.64 -15.63
N ARG A 88 -8.89 -9.49 -14.99
CA ARG A 88 -10.34 -9.55 -15.21
C ARG A 88 -11.05 -8.26 -14.75
N LEU A 89 -10.66 -7.74 -13.59
CA LEU A 89 -11.18 -6.47 -13.08
C LEU A 89 -10.81 -5.31 -13.99
N ASP A 90 -9.57 -5.24 -14.50
CA ASP A 90 -9.13 -4.18 -15.40
C ASP A 90 -9.94 -4.21 -16.71
N THR A 91 -10.22 -5.39 -17.27
CA THR A 91 -11.10 -5.52 -18.43
C THR A 91 -12.51 -5.03 -18.12
N TRP A 92 -13.06 -5.42 -16.97
CA TRP A 92 -14.41 -5.01 -16.55
C TRP A 92 -14.50 -3.49 -16.28
N TYR A 93 -13.52 -2.91 -15.57
CA TYR A 93 -13.46 -1.47 -15.32
C TYR A 93 -13.39 -0.65 -16.60
N GLY A 94 -12.57 -1.09 -17.57
CA GLY A 94 -12.48 -0.44 -18.88
C GLY A 94 -13.80 -0.48 -19.65
N ALA A 95 -14.48 -1.62 -19.64
CA ALA A 95 -15.78 -1.78 -20.31
C ALA A 95 -16.90 -0.93 -19.66
N ASN A 96 -16.76 -0.54 -18.38
CA ASN A 96 -17.75 0.23 -17.63
C ASN A 96 -17.32 1.69 -17.36
N GLY A 97 -16.29 2.21 -18.04
CA GLY A 97 -15.85 3.60 -17.92
C GLY A 97 -15.30 3.98 -16.54
N LEU A 98 -14.68 3.03 -15.84
CA LEU A 98 -14.15 3.22 -14.47
C LEU A 98 -12.61 3.36 -14.43
N ASP A 99 -11.95 3.50 -15.58
CA ASP A 99 -10.48 3.51 -15.66
C ASP A 99 -9.84 4.70 -14.96
N ASP A 100 -10.49 5.85 -14.95
CA ASP A 100 -10.08 7.07 -14.29
C ASP A 100 -10.63 7.23 -12.86
N ALA A 101 -11.59 6.39 -12.50
CA ALA A 101 -12.26 6.42 -11.19
C ALA A 101 -11.62 5.45 -10.19
N VAL A 102 -11.45 4.17 -10.54
CA VAL A 102 -10.84 3.17 -9.65
C VAL A 102 -9.36 3.06 -9.97
N ILE A 103 -8.52 3.67 -9.14
CA ILE A 103 -7.12 3.95 -9.49
C ILE A 103 -6.08 3.16 -8.70
N ALA A 104 -6.47 2.51 -7.59
CA ALA A 104 -5.54 1.72 -6.79
C ALA A 104 -5.45 0.27 -7.25
N TYR A 105 -4.26 -0.32 -7.11
CA TYR A 105 -3.99 -1.75 -7.33
C TYR A 105 -4.27 -2.25 -8.75
N ARG A 106 -4.22 -1.36 -9.73
CA ARG A 106 -4.45 -1.62 -11.14
C ARG A 106 -3.17 -1.40 -11.97
N SER A 107 -3.14 -1.96 -13.18
CA SER A 107 -2.00 -1.84 -14.10
C SER A 107 -2.19 -0.71 -15.12
N LEU A 108 -2.56 0.48 -14.65
CA LEU A 108 -2.89 1.64 -15.49
C LEU A 108 -1.66 2.34 -16.10
N GLY A 109 -0.43 1.92 -15.77
CA GLY A 109 0.79 2.62 -16.22
C GLY A 109 0.98 4.02 -15.62
N GLN A 110 0.10 4.44 -14.72
CA GLN A 110 0.05 5.76 -14.11
C GLN A 110 0.56 5.72 -12.65
N SER A 111 0.92 6.87 -12.15
CA SER A 111 1.33 7.10 -10.77
C SER A 111 0.34 8.01 -10.08
N ASN A 112 0.36 8.05 -8.75
CA ASN A 112 -0.52 8.88 -7.95
C ASN A 112 -0.47 10.39 -8.29
N TYR A 113 0.60 10.90 -8.88
CA TYR A 113 0.66 12.30 -9.32
C TYR A 113 -0.20 12.57 -10.55
N HIS A 114 -0.43 11.63 -11.45
CA HIS A 114 -1.35 11.80 -12.58
C HIS A 114 -2.79 11.97 -12.06
N PHE A 115 -3.23 11.11 -11.16
CA PHE A 115 -4.59 11.21 -10.57
C PHE A 115 -4.75 12.45 -9.68
N ALA A 116 -3.69 12.84 -8.97
CA ALA A 116 -3.67 14.10 -8.24
C ALA A 116 -3.76 15.32 -9.19
N ALA A 117 -3.12 15.25 -10.37
CA ALA A 117 -3.21 16.30 -11.40
C ALA A 117 -4.62 16.42 -11.97
N THR A 118 -5.32 15.30 -12.21
CA THR A 118 -6.73 15.29 -12.61
C THR A 118 -7.60 15.99 -11.58
N ALA A 119 -7.44 15.67 -10.29
CA ALA A 119 -8.18 16.33 -9.21
C ALA A 119 -7.86 17.83 -9.11
N GLN A 120 -6.58 18.20 -9.22
CA GLN A 120 -6.16 19.61 -9.25
C GLN A 120 -6.75 20.38 -10.44
N ALA A 121 -6.71 19.76 -11.63
CA ALA A 121 -7.25 20.38 -12.85
C ALA A 121 -8.77 20.60 -12.75
N TYR A 122 -9.49 19.64 -12.15
CA TYR A 122 -10.93 19.76 -11.92
C TYR A 122 -11.24 20.97 -11.02
N VAL A 123 -10.55 21.10 -9.86
CA VAL A 123 -10.73 22.24 -8.94
C VAL A 123 -10.44 23.57 -9.64
N ARG A 124 -9.35 23.65 -10.41
CA ARG A 124 -8.97 24.89 -11.12
C ARG A 124 -9.92 25.26 -12.23
N LYS A 125 -10.49 24.28 -12.92
CA LYS A 125 -11.45 24.50 -14.01
C LYS A 125 -12.77 25.07 -13.48
N HIS A 126 -13.29 24.53 -12.38
CA HIS A 126 -14.62 24.87 -11.88
C HIS A 126 -14.60 25.95 -10.78
N GLN A 127 -13.46 26.16 -10.10
CA GLN A 127 -13.18 27.18 -9.07
C GLN A 127 -14.10 27.15 -7.84
N SER A 128 -15.42 27.15 -8.01
CA SER A 128 -16.42 27.04 -6.93
C SER A 128 -16.89 25.59 -6.82
N VAL A 129 -16.16 24.79 -6.07
CA VAL A 129 -16.46 23.35 -5.84
C VAL A 129 -16.26 22.98 -4.39
N GLU A 130 -16.82 21.86 -4.00
CA GLU A 130 -16.54 21.20 -2.73
C GLU A 130 -15.79 19.87 -2.95
N ALA A 131 -14.60 19.77 -2.35
CA ALA A 131 -13.82 18.53 -2.33
C ALA A 131 -14.13 17.73 -1.06
N MET A 132 -14.56 16.50 -1.22
CA MET A 132 -14.90 15.59 -0.15
C MET A 132 -13.97 14.38 -0.19
N CYS A 133 -13.19 14.18 0.88
CA CYS A 133 -12.33 13.00 1.07
C CYS A 133 -12.92 12.14 2.17
N PHE A 134 -13.24 10.88 1.85
CA PHE A 134 -13.81 9.92 2.79
C PHE A 134 -12.81 8.80 3.08
N ASP A 135 -12.77 8.32 4.32
CA ASP A 135 -11.94 7.17 4.77
C ASP A 135 -12.88 6.07 5.30
N VAL A 136 -12.71 4.85 4.86
CA VAL A 136 -13.54 3.73 5.30
C VAL A 136 -12.95 3.12 6.58
N THR A 137 -13.80 2.89 7.59
CA THR A 137 -13.38 2.32 8.87
C THR A 137 -13.01 0.85 8.71
N GLY A 138 -11.74 0.50 9.06
CA GLY A 138 -11.30 -0.90 9.10
C GLY A 138 -11.59 -1.69 7.83
N PHE A 139 -11.43 -1.08 6.65
CA PHE A 139 -11.88 -1.61 5.37
C PHE A 139 -11.57 -3.11 5.16
N PHE A 140 -10.30 -3.50 5.26
CA PHE A 140 -9.89 -4.90 5.10
C PHE A 140 -10.43 -5.83 6.19
N ASP A 141 -10.66 -5.29 7.37
CA ASP A 141 -11.10 -6.02 8.54
C ASP A 141 -12.63 -6.28 8.53
N ASN A 142 -13.38 -5.55 7.66
CA ASN A 142 -14.83 -5.61 7.55
C ASN A 142 -15.37 -6.20 6.23
N ILE A 143 -14.50 -6.69 5.34
CA ILE A 143 -14.91 -7.33 4.08
C ILE A 143 -15.75 -8.59 4.37
N ASP A 144 -17.04 -8.58 4.04
CA ASP A 144 -17.97 -9.72 4.22
C ASP A 144 -17.63 -10.87 3.26
N HIS A 145 -17.45 -12.08 3.80
CA HIS A 145 -16.99 -13.24 3.03
C HIS A 145 -18.07 -13.77 2.06
N LYS A 146 -19.36 -13.68 2.40
CA LYS A 146 -20.45 -14.16 1.52
C LYS A 146 -20.56 -13.24 0.31
N ARG A 147 -20.50 -11.93 0.53
CA ARG A 147 -20.54 -10.92 -0.51
C ARG A 147 -19.32 -11.04 -1.42
N LEU A 148 -18.12 -11.18 -0.84
CA LEU A 148 -16.87 -11.38 -1.59
C LEU A 148 -16.95 -12.66 -2.46
N LYS A 149 -17.46 -13.79 -1.92
CA LYS A 149 -17.64 -15.03 -2.68
C LYS A 149 -18.61 -14.83 -3.86
N ARG A 150 -19.74 -14.15 -3.64
CA ARG A 150 -20.73 -13.86 -4.67
C ARG A 150 -20.12 -13.04 -5.82
N ARG A 151 -19.36 -11.98 -5.50
CA ARG A 151 -18.69 -11.14 -6.50
C ARG A 151 -17.57 -11.87 -7.24
N LEU A 152 -16.85 -12.74 -6.55
CA LEU A 152 -15.87 -13.58 -7.21
C LEU A 152 -16.51 -14.54 -8.22
N LYS A 153 -17.60 -15.19 -7.87
CA LYS A 153 -18.38 -16.05 -8.78
C LYS A 153 -18.89 -15.27 -10.00
N TRP A 154 -19.43 -14.08 -9.74
CA TRP A 154 -19.89 -13.16 -10.80
C TRP A 154 -18.76 -12.77 -11.76
N LEU A 155 -17.60 -12.33 -11.25
CA LEU A 155 -16.48 -11.92 -12.09
C LEU A 155 -15.88 -13.09 -12.90
N LEU A 156 -15.91 -14.29 -12.34
CA LEU A 156 -15.46 -15.51 -13.02
C LEU A 156 -16.49 -16.06 -14.00
N GLY A 157 -17.75 -15.61 -13.96
CA GLY A 157 -18.85 -16.10 -14.80
C GLY A 157 -19.29 -17.53 -14.44
N VAL A 158 -19.26 -17.90 -13.15
CA VAL A 158 -19.53 -19.26 -12.69
C VAL A 158 -20.60 -19.28 -11.58
N ASP A 159 -21.43 -20.31 -11.56
CA ASP A 159 -22.40 -20.53 -10.47
C ASP A 159 -21.75 -21.11 -9.24
N GLU A 160 -20.72 -21.95 -9.40
CA GLU A 160 -19.89 -22.43 -8.29
C GLU A 160 -18.41 -22.26 -8.59
N LEU A 161 -17.62 -21.91 -7.53
CA LEU A 161 -16.19 -21.76 -7.66
C LEU A 161 -15.54 -23.11 -7.92
N VAL A 162 -14.67 -23.17 -8.94
CA VAL A 162 -13.78 -24.31 -9.16
C VAL A 162 -12.80 -24.46 -7.98
N ASP A 163 -12.31 -25.67 -7.78
CA ASP A 163 -11.59 -26.06 -6.55
C ASP A 163 -10.40 -25.16 -6.21
N ASP A 164 -9.61 -24.76 -7.17
CA ASP A 164 -8.44 -23.90 -6.97
C ASP A 164 -8.86 -22.50 -6.49
N TRP A 165 -9.83 -21.84 -7.12
CA TRP A 165 -10.38 -20.55 -6.68
C TRP A 165 -11.07 -20.64 -5.32
N HIS A 166 -11.80 -21.75 -5.07
CA HIS A 166 -12.39 -22.01 -3.76
C HIS A 166 -11.32 -22.10 -2.66
N ARG A 167 -10.22 -22.84 -2.93
CA ARG A 167 -9.08 -22.96 -2.01
C ARG A 167 -8.39 -21.62 -1.77
N VAL A 168 -8.18 -20.85 -2.82
CA VAL A 168 -7.58 -19.51 -2.71
C VAL A 168 -8.46 -18.58 -1.87
N LEU A 169 -9.78 -18.50 -2.15
CA LEU A 169 -10.70 -17.68 -1.36
C LEU A 169 -10.71 -18.13 0.11
N ARG A 170 -10.79 -19.43 0.36
CA ARG A 170 -10.79 -19.98 1.72
C ARG A 170 -9.51 -19.66 2.47
N SER A 171 -8.35 -19.61 1.81
CA SER A 171 -7.06 -19.30 2.43
C SER A 171 -6.96 -17.88 2.99
N VAL A 172 -7.80 -16.97 2.53
CA VAL A 172 -7.84 -15.56 2.96
C VAL A 172 -9.10 -15.18 3.73
N THR A 173 -10.12 -16.04 3.74
CA THR A 173 -11.34 -15.85 4.53
C THR A 173 -11.35 -16.71 5.80
N ARG A 174 -10.89 -17.93 5.71
CA ARG A 174 -10.76 -18.88 6.84
C ARG A 174 -9.31 -19.21 7.16
N TYR A 175 -8.45 -18.18 7.12
CA TYR A 175 -7.04 -18.32 7.45
C TYR A 175 -6.81 -18.64 8.92
N SER A 176 -5.65 -19.22 9.22
CA SER A 176 -5.10 -19.24 10.56
C SER A 176 -3.80 -18.45 10.61
N TYR A 177 -3.41 -17.99 11.80
CA TYR A 177 -2.17 -17.24 11.97
C TYR A 177 -1.44 -17.59 13.27
N VAL A 178 -0.13 -17.35 13.25
CA VAL A 178 0.75 -17.45 14.40
C VAL A 178 1.30 -16.06 14.70
N ARG A 179 1.27 -15.65 15.97
CA ARG A 179 1.85 -14.37 16.37
C ARG A 179 3.37 -14.45 16.37
N LYS A 180 4.01 -13.50 15.72
CA LYS A 180 5.46 -13.36 15.70
C LYS A 180 6.04 -13.13 17.10
N SER A 181 5.28 -12.54 18.03
CA SER A 181 5.64 -12.41 19.45
C SER A 181 5.83 -13.77 20.11
N ASP A 182 4.92 -14.71 19.86
CA ASP A 182 4.93 -16.04 20.47
C ASP A 182 6.17 -16.83 20.02
N LEU A 183 6.47 -16.75 18.71
CA LEU A 183 7.71 -17.35 18.16
C LEU A 183 8.98 -16.71 18.73
N LYS A 184 8.96 -15.38 18.92
CA LYS A 184 10.10 -14.64 19.47
C LYS A 184 10.36 -14.99 20.94
N ALA A 185 9.31 -15.25 21.70
CA ALA A 185 9.38 -15.66 23.10
C ALA A 185 9.89 -17.10 23.29
N HIS A 186 9.63 -17.98 22.31
CA HIS A 186 10.07 -19.38 22.39
C HIS A 186 11.59 -19.49 22.17
N PRO A 187 12.35 -20.23 23.02
CA PRO A 187 13.81 -20.28 22.97
C PRO A 187 14.36 -20.68 21.59
N VAL A 188 13.87 -21.78 21.03
CA VAL A 188 14.34 -22.31 19.73
C VAL A 188 13.96 -21.41 18.57
N PHE A 189 12.68 -21.03 18.47
CA PHE A 189 12.20 -20.22 17.35
C PHE A 189 12.72 -18.79 17.44
N GLY A 190 12.88 -18.23 18.63
CA GLY A 190 13.50 -16.94 18.86
C GLY A 190 14.95 -16.88 18.37
N GLN A 191 15.72 -17.93 18.56
CA GLN A 191 17.07 -18.06 18.01
C GLN A 191 17.06 -18.17 16.49
N ARG A 192 16.20 -19.03 15.92
CA ARG A 192 16.03 -19.15 14.45
C ARG A 192 15.65 -17.81 13.79
N MET A 193 14.84 -16.99 14.47
CA MET A 193 14.48 -15.65 13.99
C MET A 193 15.66 -14.68 13.93
N LYS A 194 16.65 -14.79 14.84
CA LYS A 194 17.84 -13.94 14.89
C LYS A 194 18.90 -14.34 13.86
N GLN A 195 18.95 -15.59 13.42
CA GLN A 195 19.89 -16.05 12.40
C GLN A 195 19.72 -15.28 11.09
N ARG A 196 20.79 -15.08 10.33
CA ARG A 196 20.71 -14.45 9.00
C ARG A 196 20.27 -15.48 7.96
N GLY A 197 19.63 -14.97 6.88
CA GLY A 197 19.16 -15.83 5.79
C GLY A 197 17.74 -16.36 6.02
N ALA A 198 17.17 -16.97 4.99
CA ALA A 198 15.87 -17.63 4.98
C ALA A 198 15.94 -19.02 4.34
N ASP A 199 17.11 -19.62 4.35
CA ASP A 199 17.45 -20.95 3.80
C ASP A 199 16.88 -22.12 4.61
N ARG A 200 16.37 -21.82 5.80
CA ARG A 200 15.67 -22.78 6.66
C ARG A 200 14.35 -22.22 7.17
N PRO A 201 13.29 -23.05 7.30
CA PRO A 201 12.02 -22.64 7.88
C PRO A 201 12.20 -22.15 9.32
N LEU A 202 11.37 -21.20 9.74
CA LEU A 202 11.29 -20.82 11.17
C LEU A 202 10.81 -21.97 12.04
N ALA A 203 9.80 -22.68 11.59
CA ALA A 203 9.24 -23.87 12.20
C ALA A 203 8.38 -24.60 11.16
N THR A 204 8.25 -25.90 11.31
CA THR A 204 7.20 -26.69 10.64
C THR A 204 5.90 -26.63 11.47
N VAL A 205 4.77 -26.91 10.85
CA VAL A 205 3.47 -27.00 11.56
C VAL A 205 3.52 -28.04 12.68
N LYS A 206 4.26 -29.15 12.47
CA LYS A 206 4.48 -30.20 13.49
C LYS A 206 5.25 -29.64 14.69
N GLU A 207 6.34 -28.90 14.46
CA GLU A 207 7.11 -28.26 15.53
C GLU A 207 6.28 -27.23 16.30
N LEU A 208 5.46 -26.43 15.61
CA LEU A 208 4.57 -25.45 16.25
C LEU A 208 3.59 -26.13 17.21
N LYS A 209 2.95 -27.23 16.77
CA LYS A 209 2.03 -28.03 17.59
C LYS A 209 2.75 -28.63 18.80
N ALA A 210 3.92 -29.28 18.59
CA ALA A 210 4.70 -29.87 19.66
C ALA A 210 5.19 -28.86 20.70
N ALA A 211 5.45 -27.62 20.27
CA ALA A 211 5.87 -26.53 21.16
C ALA A 211 4.69 -25.76 21.80
N GLY A 212 3.45 -26.18 21.60
CA GLY A 212 2.27 -25.50 22.15
C GLY A 212 2.03 -24.09 21.59
N ILE A 213 2.62 -23.77 20.43
CA ILE A 213 2.40 -22.45 19.79
C ILE A 213 1.01 -22.41 19.17
N ALA A 214 0.19 -21.46 19.64
CA ALA A 214 -1.19 -21.33 19.21
C ALA A 214 -1.30 -20.89 17.73
N MET A 215 -1.97 -21.70 16.93
CA MET A 215 -2.42 -21.36 15.59
C MET A 215 -3.87 -20.87 15.70
N ARG A 216 -4.07 -19.56 15.57
CA ARG A 216 -5.35 -18.89 15.79
C ARG A 216 -6.11 -18.79 14.47
N PRO A 217 -7.33 -19.34 14.35
CA PRO A 217 -8.17 -19.16 13.16
C PRO A 217 -8.75 -17.74 13.11
N ASN A 218 -9.16 -17.29 11.93
CA ASN A 218 -10.09 -16.18 11.82
C ASN A 218 -11.46 -16.65 12.34
N PRO A 219 -11.99 -16.07 13.44
CA PRO A 219 -13.26 -16.50 14.02
C PRO A 219 -14.48 -15.92 13.27
N ASN A 220 -14.26 -14.89 12.44
CA ASN A 220 -15.31 -14.08 11.84
C ASN A 220 -15.73 -14.61 10.47
N THR A 221 -16.93 -14.22 10.04
CA THR A 221 -17.42 -14.37 8.66
C THR A 221 -17.10 -13.16 7.79
N TYR A 222 -16.22 -12.31 8.27
CA TYR A 222 -15.71 -11.11 7.62
C TYR A 222 -14.22 -10.92 7.89
N GLY A 223 -13.61 -9.98 7.16
CA GLY A 223 -12.20 -9.62 7.26
C GLY A 223 -11.27 -10.48 6.40
N VAL A 224 -10.36 -9.81 5.69
CA VAL A 224 -9.27 -10.43 4.92
C VAL A 224 -7.91 -9.94 5.43
N PRO A 225 -6.86 -10.78 5.41
CA PRO A 225 -5.59 -10.45 6.04
C PRO A 225 -4.86 -9.33 5.30
N GLN A 226 -4.48 -8.25 5.99
CA GLN A 226 -3.65 -7.19 5.42
C GLN A 226 -2.21 -7.67 5.25
N GLY A 227 -1.69 -7.62 4.01
CA GLY A 227 -0.30 -7.96 3.69
C GLY A 227 -0.11 -9.23 2.87
N THR A 228 -1.19 -9.93 2.51
CA THR A 228 -1.12 -11.00 1.50
C THR A 228 -1.18 -10.41 0.08
N PRO A 229 -0.61 -11.07 -0.93
CA PRO A 229 -0.57 -10.55 -2.29
C PRO A 229 -1.93 -10.30 -2.95
N ILE A 230 -2.97 -11.04 -2.57
CA ILE A 230 -4.30 -10.97 -3.20
C ILE A 230 -5.26 -9.99 -2.53
N SER A 231 -5.00 -9.58 -1.28
CA SER A 231 -5.96 -8.76 -0.51
C SER A 231 -6.33 -7.45 -1.21
N ALA A 232 -5.38 -6.85 -1.90
CA ALA A 232 -5.58 -5.60 -2.64
C ALA A 232 -6.55 -5.77 -3.82
N SER A 233 -6.42 -6.82 -4.63
CA SER A 233 -7.35 -7.09 -5.74
C SER A 233 -8.72 -7.55 -5.25
N LEU A 234 -8.78 -8.29 -4.13
CA LEU A 234 -10.06 -8.64 -3.48
C LEU A 234 -10.78 -7.40 -2.94
N SER A 235 -10.07 -6.39 -2.45
CA SER A 235 -10.68 -5.14 -2.01
C SER A 235 -11.31 -4.36 -3.17
N ASN A 236 -10.71 -4.38 -4.34
CA ASN A 236 -11.30 -3.80 -5.55
C ASN A 236 -12.53 -4.60 -6.01
N LEU A 237 -12.44 -5.93 -6.03
CA LEU A 237 -13.60 -6.78 -6.33
C LEU A 237 -14.77 -6.54 -5.36
N TYR A 238 -14.47 -6.30 -4.09
CA TYR A 238 -15.50 -6.07 -3.07
C TYR A 238 -16.33 -4.81 -3.32
N LEU A 239 -15.75 -3.79 -3.93
CA LEU A 239 -16.40 -2.49 -4.13
C LEU A 239 -16.91 -2.25 -5.57
N VAL A 240 -17.01 -3.27 -6.42
CA VAL A 240 -17.46 -3.09 -7.82
C VAL A 240 -18.84 -2.43 -7.94
N ASP A 241 -19.81 -2.84 -7.11
CA ASP A 241 -21.18 -2.28 -7.13
C ASP A 241 -21.17 -0.84 -6.59
N PHE A 242 -20.39 -0.58 -5.53
CA PHE A 242 -20.15 0.76 -5.00
C PHE A 242 -19.55 1.68 -6.06
N ASP A 243 -18.51 1.22 -6.78
CA ASP A 243 -17.83 2.00 -7.81
C ASP A 243 -18.79 2.37 -8.96
N MET A 244 -19.64 1.44 -9.37
CA MET A 244 -20.67 1.70 -10.39
C MET A 244 -21.67 2.75 -9.92
N ALA A 245 -22.17 2.63 -8.70
CA ALA A 245 -23.12 3.59 -8.14
C ALA A 245 -22.50 4.99 -8.00
N MET A 246 -21.28 5.08 -7.51
CA MET A 246 -20.58 6.38 -7.35
C MET A 246 -20.21 7.01 -8.69
N LYS A 247 -19.85 6.21 -9.68
CA LYS A 247 -19.56 6.72 -11.03
C LYS A 247 -20.83 7.26 -11.68
N ALA A 248 -21.93 6.53 -11.61
CA ALA A 248 -23.21 6.98 -12.13
C ALA A 248 -23.69 8.30 -11.46
N LEU A 249 -23.55 8.38 -10.14
CA LEU A 249 -23.87 9.60 -9.37
C LEU A 249 -22.97 10.78 -9.77
N ALA A 250 -21.67 10.52 -9.91
CA ALA A 250 -20.72 11.55 -10.33
C ALA A 250 -21.02 12.05 -11.74
N ASP A 251 -21.32 11.16 -12.68
CA ASP A 251 -21.69 11.54 -14.06
C ASP A 251 -22.98 12.37 -14.10
N GLN A 252 -23.98 12.00 -13.30
CA GLN A 252 -25.26 12.73 -13.20
C GLN A 252 -25.06 14.18 -12.76
N HIS A 253 -24.11 14.44 -11.86
CA HIS A 253 -23.84 15.77 -11.29
C HIS A 253 -22.60 16.44 -11.87
N GLY A 254 -22.01 15.90 -12.96
CA GLY A 254 -20.77 16.42 -13.53
C GLY A 254 -19.60 16.42 -12.55
N ALA A 255 -19.64 15.59 -11.51
CA ALA A 255 -18.65 15.52 -10.43
C ALA A 255 -17.43 14.66 -10.81
N LEU A 256 -16.30 14.90 -10.18
CA LEU A 256 -15.15 14.01 -10.24
C LEU A 256 -15.26 12.95 -9.14
N TYR A 257 -15.20 11.67 -9.51
CA TYR A 257 -15.08 10.54 -8.60
C TYR A 257 -13.75 9.84 -8.79
N GLN A 258 -13.00 9.60 -7.71
CA GLN A 258 -11.80 8.77 -7.70
C GLN A 258 -11.73 7.95 -6.40
N ARG A 259 -11.34 6.67 -6.50
CA ARG A 259 -11.12 5.81 -5.33
C ARG A 259 -9.72 5.17 -5.36
N TYR A 260 -8.98 5.40 -4.31
CA TYR A 260 -7.68 4.77 -4.07
C TYR A 260 -7.75 3.84 -2.85
N SER A 261 -8.12 2.57 -3.04
CA SER A 261 -8.38 1.60 -1.96
C SER A 261 -9.55 2.04 -1.07
N ASP A 262 -9.27 2.38 0.18
CA ASP A 262 -10.17 2.92 1.18
C ASP A 262 -10.31 4.46 1.15
N ASP A 263 -9.43 5.15 0.42
CA ASP A 263 -9.51 6.59 0.24
C ASP A 263 -10.44 6.92 -0.95
N ILE A 264 -11.57 7.58 -0.69
CA ILE A 264 -12.57 8.01 -1.69
C ILE A 264 -12.48 9.53 -1.83
N LEU A 265 -12.39 10.03 -3.06
CA LEU A 265 -12.46 11.45 -3.39
C LEU A 265 -13.66 11.71 -4.29
N ILE A 266 -14.48 12.68 -3.92
CA ILE A 266 -15.50 13.27 -4.80
C ILE A 266 -15.34 14.78 -4.78
N ILE A 267 -15.36 15.42 -5.97
CA ILE A 267 -15.34 16.86 -6.12
C ILE A 267 -16.55 17.25 -6.96
N CYS A 268 -17.43 18.09 -6.43
CA CYS A 268 -18.68 18.47 -7.07
C CYS A 268 -19.00 19.95 -6.83
N GLU A 269 -20.04 20.44 -7.49
CA GLU A 269 -20.63 21.73 -7.15
C GLU A 269 -21.19 21.71 -5.73
N PRO A 270 -21.06 22.81 -4.96
CA PRO A 270 -21.44 22.84 -3.55
C PRO A 270 -22.90 22.51 -3.26
N GLU A 271 -23.80 22.78 -4.21
CA GLU A 271 -25.24 22.50 -4.07
C GLU A 271 -25.56 21.01 -4.05
N HIS A 272 -24.72 20.17 -4.64
CA HIS A 272 -24.89 18.71 -4.68
C HIS A 272 -24.11 17.99 -3.56
N ALA A 273 -23.25 18.70 -2.83
CA ALA A 273 -22.29 18.07 -1.90
C ALA A 273 -22.96 17.26 -0.79
N ASP A 274 -24.04 17.77 -0.18
CA ASP A 274 -24.73 17.07 0.91
C ASP A 274 -25.47 15.82 0.41
N GLN A 275 -26.13 15.91 -0.74
CA GLN A 275 -26.80 14.77 -1.37
C GLN A 275 -25.78 13.68 -1.72
N ILE A 276 -24.66 14.05 -2.33
CA ILE A 276 -23.59 13.09 -2.69
C ILE A 276 -22.97 12.48 -1.45
N ALA A 277 -22.70 13.27 -0.40
CA ALA A 277 -22.14 12.74 0.85
C ALA A 277 -23.07 11.71 1.52
N ALA A 278 -24.38 11.95 1.54
CA ALA A 278 -25.36 11.00 2.03
C ALA A 278 -25.38 9.73 1.18
N ALA A 279 -25.38 9.85 -0.14
CA ALA A 279 -25.34 8.71 -1.05
C ALA A 279 -24.08 7.84 -0.88
N VAL A 280 -22.92 8.45 -0.63
CA VAL A 280 -21.68 7.70 -0.31
C VAL A 280 -21.84 6.89 0.97
N ALA A 281 -22.41 7.47 2.02
CA ALA A 281 -22.63 6.80 3.30
C ALA A 281 -23.61 5.62 3.15
N ASP A 282 -24.72 5.82 2.45
CA ASP A 282 -25.72 4.79 2.17
C ASP A 282 -25.16 3.65 1.33
N ALA A 283 -24.38 4.00 0.27
CA ALA A 283 -23.75 2.99 -0.58
C ALA A 283 -22.72 2.15 0.17
N LEU A 284 -21.94 2.74 1.09
CA LEU A 284 -21.01 1.98 1.93
C LEU A 284 -21.75 1.11 2.94
N THR A 285 -22.84 1.59 3.54
CA THR A 285 -23.70 0.82 4.44
C THR A 285 -24.28 -0.39 3.71
N ASN A 286 -24.72 -0.22 2.47
CA ASN A 286 -25.17 -1.32 1.61
C ASN A 286 -24.06 -2.33 1.34
N GLU A 287 -22.79 -1.94 1.42
CA GLU A 287 -21.63 -2.83 1.33
C GLU A 287 -21.19 -3.41 2.69
N ALA A 288 -21.98 -3.22 3.76
CA ALA A 288 -21.60 -3.58 5.12
C ALA A 288 -20.28 -2.92 5.58
N LEU A 289 -20.06 -1.68 5.15
CA LEU A 289 -18.93 -0.84 5.51
C LEU A 289 -19.39 0.48 6.11
N GLU A 290 -18.53 1.12 6.89
CA GLU A 290 -18.83 2.37 7.56
C GLU A 290 -17.79 3.45 7.25
N LEU A 291 -18.24 4.69 7.10
CA LEU A 291 -17.36 5.85 7.04
C LEU A 291 -16.68 6.10 8.40
N HIS A 292 -15.46 6.55 8.35
CA HIS A 292 -14.78 7.04 9.54
C HIS A 292 -15.15 8.52 9.75
N GLY A 293 -16.11 8.81 10.63
CA GLY A 293 -16.66 10.14 10.85
C GLY A 293 -15.60 11.26 11.03
N ASP A 294 -14.65 11.04 11.94
CA ASP A 294 -13.60 12.05 12.25
C ASP A 294 -12.56 12.26 11.13
N LYS A 295 -12.57 11.47 10.06
CA LYS A 295 -11.59 11.57 8.98
C LYS A 295 -12.19 12.01 7.64
N THR A 296 -13.49 12.15 7.57
CA THR A 296 -14.11 12.78 6.41
C THR A 296 -13.72 14.25 6.40
N VAL A 297 -13.05 14.66 5.33
CA VAL A 297 -12.64 16.06 5.12
C VAL A 297 -13.51 16.62 4.03
N ARG A 298 -14.18 17.72 4.31
CA ARG A 298 -14.94 18.50 3.33
C ARG A 298 -14.31 19.88 3.24
N LEU A 299 -14.01 20.34 2.04
CA LEU A 299 -13.45 21.66 1.80
C LEU A 299 -14.18 22.32 0.62
N ARG A 300 -14.85 23.42 0.91
CA ARG A 300 -15.48 24.26 -0.10
C ARG A 300 -14.50 25.33 -0.56
N PHE A 301 -14.26 25.40 -1.84
CA PHE A 301 -13.43 26.41 -2.47
C PHE A 301 -14.25 27.68 -2.74
N THR A 302 -13.75 28.83 -2.30
CA THR A 302 -14.40 30.14 -2.42
C THR A 302 -13.52 31.16 -3.15
N GLY A 303 -12.47 30.68 -3.82
CA GLY A 303 -11.52 31.54 -4.56
C GLY A 303 -10.21 31.82 -3.81
N ASP A 304 -10.05 31.39 -2.54
CA ASP A 304 -8.77 31.55 -1.82
C ASP A 304 -7.75 30.51 -2.32
N GLU A 305 -6.63 30.98 -2.88
CA GLU A 305 -5.54 30.10 -3.32
C GLU A 305 -4.84 29.33 -2.19
N ARG A 306 -5.06 29.71 -0.92
CA ARG A 306 -4.50 29.03 0.26
C ARG A 306 -5.30 27.80 0.63
N ASP A 307 -6.55 27.70 0.21
CA ASP A 307 -7.40 26.55 0.46
C ASP A 307 -6.87 25.32 -0.26
N ASN A 308 -6.66 24.25 0.51
CA ASN A 308 -6.15 23.00 -0.04
C ASN A 308 -6.64 21.78 0.76
N PHE A 309 -6.85 20.70 0.06
CA PHE A 309 -7.12 19.38 0.66
C PHE A 309 -5.97 18.40 0.41
N GLN A 310 -5.89 17.36 1.23
CA GLN A 310 -4.84 16.34 1.09
C GLN A 310 -5.35 15.12 0.33
N TYR A 311 -4.73 14.84 -0.82
CA TYR A 311 -5.05 13.67 -1.63
C TYR A 311 -3.79 13.03 -2.21
N LEU A 312 -3.69 11.69 -2.21
CA LEU A 312 -2.59 10.88 -2.76
C LEU A 312 -1.17 11.34 -2.40
N GLY A 313 -1.02 12.01 -1.27
CA GLY A 313 0.28 12.50 -0.81
C GLY A 313 0.62 13.93 -1.19
N TYR A 314 -0.32 14.65 -1.75
CA TYR A 314 -0.23 16.07 -2.13
C TYR A 314 -1.21 16.93 -1.32
N GLN A 315 -0.97 18.22 -1.32
CA GLN A 315 -1.92 19.28 -0.99
C GLN A 315 -2.34 19.92 -2.32
N LEU A 316 -3.64 19.85 -2.63
CA LEU A 316 -4.24 20.27 -3.90
C LEU A 316 -5.27 21.38 -3.66
N GLY A 317 -5.39 22.30 -4.58
CA GLY A 317 -6.34 23.42 -4.50
C GLY A 317 -6.20 24.37 -5.68
N LEU A 318 -6.68 25.60 -5.55
CA LEU A 318 -6.55 26.63 -6.59
C LEU A 318 -5.09 27.06 -6.79
N GLY A 319 -4.34 27.16 -5.70
CA GLY A 319 -2.93 27.51 -5.70
C GLY A 319 -2.00 26.38 -6.19
N PRO A 320 -0.67 26.58 -6.10
CA PRO A 320 0.31 25.59 -6.51
C PRO A 320 0.20 24.30 -5.68
N ALA A 321 0.17 23.16 -6.33
CA ALA A 321 0.21 21.87 -5.64
C ALA A 321 1.52 21.71 -4.85
N LEU A 322 1.44 21.05 -3.68
CA LEU A 322 2.58 20.80 -2.82
C LEU A 322 2.63 19.31 -2.42
N ILE A 323 3.84 18.80 -2.21
CA ILE A 323 3.98 17.50 -1.55
C ILE A 323 3.59 17.67 -0.08
N ARG A 324 2.76 16.76 0.43
CA ARG A 324 2.27 16.76 1.81
C ARG A 324 3.44 16.81 2.82
N PRO A 325 3.39 17.69 3.86
CA PRO A 325 4.46 17.87 4.82
C PRO A 325 4.93 16.57 5.50
N GLY A 326 3.99 15.67 5.82
CA GLY A 326 4.30 14.37 6.40
C GLY A 326 5.12 13.46 5.47
N SER A 327 4.98 13.58 4.15
CA SER A 327 5.80 12.83 3.17
C SER A 327 7.22 13.40 3.09
N LEU A 328 7.36 14.72 3.05
CA LEU A 328 8.66 15.41 3.10
C LEU A 328 9.41 15.08 4.38
N SER A 329 8.77 15.17 5.54
CA SER A 329 9.37 14.86 6.84
C SER A 329 9.87 13.40 6.93
N ARG A 330 9.10 12.45 6.39
CA ARG A 330 9.54 11.04 6.32
C ARG A 330 10.77 10.89 5.44
N GLN A 331 10.80 11.59 4.31
CA GLN A 331 11.94 11.52 3.38
C GLN A 331 13.19 12.17 3.98
N TRP A 332 13.08 13.30 4.66
CA TRP A 332 14.16 13.91 5.41
C TRP A 332 14.75 12.93 6.43
N ARG A 333 13.92 12.31 7.26
CA ARG A 333 14.37 11.31 8.24
C ARG A 333 15.03 10.10 7.59
N SER A 334 14.49 9.63 6.45
CA SER A 334 15.07 8.52 5.68
C SER A 334 16.45 8.86 5.13
N THR A 335 16.59 10.06 4.55
CA THR A 335 17.86 10.56 3.98
C THR A 335 18.92 10.74 5.07
N LYS A 336 18.58 11.41 6.17
CA LYS A 336 19.48 11.58 7.32
C LYS A 336 19.96 10.23 7.87
N ARG A 337 19.06 9.27 8.06
CA ARG A 337 19.42 7.91 8.52
C ARG A 337 20.33 7.17 7.54
N ALA A 338 20.05 7.28 6.23
CA ALA A 338 20.87 6.62 5.21
C ALA A 338 22.32 7.17 5.20
N ILE A 339 22.47 8.49 5.26
CA ILE A 339 23.79 9.14 5.31
C ILE A 339 24.54 8.74 6.58
N ARG A 340 23.95 8.90 7.78
CA ARG A 340 24.57 8.52 9.06
C ARG A 340 24.98 7.05 9.11
N ARG A 341 24.15 6.15 8.55
CA ARG A 341 24.48 4.73 8.48
C ARG A 341 25.68 4.48 7.56
N SER A 342 25.79 5.22 6.46
CA SER A 342 26.90 5.11 5.52
C SER A 342 28.19 5.72 6.10
N GLU A 343 28.12 6.84 6.81
CA GLU A 343 29.23 7.44 7.55
C GLU A 343 29.81 6.44 8.57
N ARG A 344 28.96 5.90 9.47
CA ARG A 344 29.37 4.88 10.46
C ARG A 344 29.98 3.62 9.82
N LYS A 345 29.45 3.20 8.65
CA LYS A 345 30.03 2.06 7.92
C LYS A 345 31.39 2.41 7.34
N ALA A 346 31.52 3.61 6.77
CA ALA A 346 32.80 4.10 6.21
C ALA A 346 33.88 4.21 7.28
N GLU A 347 33.56 4.84 8.43
CA GLU A 347 34.45 4.95 9.60
C GLU A 347 34.94 3.58 10.09
N ARG A 348 34.02 2.61 10.22
CA ARG A 348 34.37 1.25 10.64
C ARG A 348 35.30 0.56 9.64
N LEU A 349 35.05 0.71 8.34
CA LEU A 349 35.90 0.13 7.30
C LEU A 349 37.28 0.81 7.23
N ALA A 350 37.33 2.13 7.46
CA ALA A 350 38.58 2.87 7.55
C ALA A 350 39.41 2.39 8.76
N LYS A 351 38.83 2.32 9.94
CA LYS A 351 39.51 1.85 11.17
C LYS A 351 39.97 0.38 11.08
N SER A 352 39.25 -0.49 10.38
CA SER A 352 39.65 -1.91 10.23
C SER A 352 40.71 -2.15 9.16
N GLY A 353 41.13 -1.13 8.43
CA GLY A 353 42.09 -1.28 7.34
C GLY A 353 41.61 -2.10 6.14
N GLN A 354 40.32 -2.51 6.14
CA GLN A 354 39.77 -3.44 5.14
C GLN A 354 39.54 -2.81 3.76
N LYS A 355 39.44 -1.48 3.65
CA LYS A 355 39.20 -0.81 2.36
C LYS A 355 39.77 0.59 2.33
N ASP A 356 40.54 0.87 1.28
CA ASP A 356 41.12 2.20 1.01
C ASP A 356 40.09 3.14 0.33
N ARG A 357 39.05 2.62 -0.28
CA ARG A 357 38.04 3.38 -1.03
C ARG A 357 36.62 3.06 -0.63
N ILE A 358 35.84 4.10 -0.34
CA ILE A 358 34.43 4.01 0.01
C ILE A 358 33.54 4.22 -1.23
N TYR A 359 32.79 3.19 -1.60
CA TYR A 359 31.89 3.24 -2.76
C TYR A 359 30.54 3.81 -2.37
N THR A 360 30.14 4.93 -2.99
CA THR A 360 28.88 5.65 -2.71
C THR A 360 27.85 5.56 -3.85
N SER A 361 28.12 4.79 -4.90
CA SER A 361 27.28 4.72 -6.11
C SER A 361 25.81 4.39 -5.78
N LYS A 362 25.57 3.33 -4.99
CA LYS A 362 24.21 2.95 -4.58
C LYS A 362 23.50 4.03 -3.74
N LEU A 363 24.25 4.72 -2.87
CA LEU A 363 23.71 5.80 -2.04
C LEU A 363 23.39 7.03 -2.90
N ARG A 364 24.26 7.36 -3.86
CA ARG A 364 24.06 8.44 -4.83
C ARG A 364 22.81 8.19 -5.68
N GLY A 365 22.65 7.01 -6.28
CA GLY A 365 21.45 6.66 -7.04
C GLY A 365 20.16 6.70 -6.21
N ARG A 366 20.24 6.41 -4.90
CA ARG A 366 19.10 6.46 -4.01
C ARG A 366 18.70 7.87 -3.57
N LEU A 367 19.65 8.79 -3.39
CA LEU A 367 19.45 10.07 -2.72
C LEU A 367 19.57 11.31 -3.62
N THR A 368 19.96 11.16 -4.88
CA THR A 368 20.17 12.30 -5.80
C THR A 368 19.44 12.08 -7.12
N HIS A 369 19.35 13.10 -7.96
CA HIS A 369 18.74 13.05 -9.30
C HIS A 369 19.39 12.05 -10.29
N VAL A 370 20.54 11.47 -9.95
CA VAL A 370 21.18 10.43 -10.77
C VAL A 370 20.33 9.14 -10.83
N GLY A 371 19.50 8.88 -9.81
CA GLY A 371 18.65 7.69 -9.78
C GLY A 371 17.23 7.99 -10.29
N LEU A 372 16.76 7.21 -11.25
CA LEU A 372 15.45 7.40 -11.87
C LEU A 372 14.25 7.01 -10.96
N ARG A 373 14.50 6.16 -9.96
CA ARG A 373 13.46 5.60 -9.07
C ARG A 373 13.64 6.01 -7.61
N ASN A 374 13.87 7.29 -7.37
CA ASN A 374 14.00 7.83 -6.01
C ASN A 374 13.05 9.02 -5.80
N PHE A 375 13.07 9.57 -4.57
CA PHE A 375 12.15 10.63 -4.18
C PHE A 375 12.37 11.95 -4.94
N LEU A 376 13.61 12.32 -5.26
CA LEU A 376 13.86 13.55 -6.00
C LEU A 376 13.37 13.45 -7.44
N ALA A 377 13.68 12.32 -8.12
CA ALA A 377 13.15 12.06 -9.46
C ALA A 377 11.60 11.92 -9.47
N TYR A 378 11.02 11.41 -8.38
CA TYR A 378 9.56 11.42 -8.20
C TYR A 378 9.03 12.85 -8.08
N ALA A 379 9.65 13.70 -7.26
CA ALA A 379 9.26 15.09 -7.09
C ALA A 379 9.36 15.90 -8.40
N ASP A 380 10.38 15.64 -9.21
CA ASP A 380 10.53 16.28 -10.53
C ASP A 380 9.39 15.89 -11.47
N ARG A 381 9.06 14.59 -11.57
CA ARG A 381 7.91 14.14 -12.37
C ARG A 381 6.60 14.70 -11.85
N SER A 382 6.41 14.73 -10.53
CA SER A 382 5.22 15.32 -9.91
C SER A 382 5.10 16.82 -10.18
N SER A 383 6.23 17.55 -10.14
CA SER A 383 6.26 18.98 -10.44
C SER A 383 5.85 19.27 -11.88
N ASN A 384 6.33 18.45 -12.82
CA ASN A 384 5.99 18.61 -14.23
C ASN A 384 4.52 18.29 -14.49
N GLU A 385 4.00 17.18 -13.95
CA GLU A 385 2.62 16.75 -14.13
C GLU A 385 1.61 17.71 -13.50
N LEU A 386 1.87 18.13 -12.25
CA LEU A 386 1.03 19.07 -11.51
C LEU A 386 1.30 20.55 -11.89
N GLN A 387 2.21 20.80 -12.83
CA GLN A 387 2.62 22.15 -13.25
C GLN A 387 2.95 23.05 -12.04
N SER A 388 3.71 22.52 -11.07
CA SER A 388 3.99 23.20 -9.81
C SER A 388 5.48 23.24 -9.48
N GLU A 389 6.14 24.36 -9.80
CA GLU A 389 7.53 24.63 -9.41
C GLU A 389 7.71 24.69 -7.88
N ALA A 390 6.64 24.88 -7.12
CA ALA A 390 6.68 24.85 -5.66
C ALA A 390 7.16 23.48 -5.15
N ILE A 391 6.82 22.37 -5.80
CA ILE A 391 7.30 21.04 -5.47
C ILE A 391 8.84 20.95 -5.59
N LYS A 392 9.44 21.48 -6.67
CA LYS A 392 10.90 21.50 -6.82
C LYS A 392 11.57 22.32 -5.72
N ARG A 393 10.96 23.48 -5.38
CA ARG A 393 11.44 24.32 -4.27
C ARG A 393 11.42 23.57 -2.93
N GLN A 394 10.35 22.80 -2.63
CA GLN A 394 10.24 22.00 -1.41
C GLN A 394 11.39 20.98 -1.26
N VAL A 395 11.88 20.37 -2.34
CA VAL A 395 12.89 19.31 -2.28
C VAL A 395 14.32 19.78 -2.49
N LYS A 396 14.53 21.04 -2.89
CA LYS A 396 15.85 21.64 -3.18
C LYS A 396 16.84 21.49 -2.00
N ALA A 397 16.41 21.83 -0.79
CA ALA A 397 17.23 21.72 0.41
C ALA A 397 17.56 20.25 0.75
N LEU A 398 16.64 19.31 0.52
CA LEU A 398 16.87 17.88 0.70
C LEU A 398 17.94 17.37 -0.27
N GLY A 399 17.89 17.77 -1.54
CA GLY A 399 18.89 17.43 -2.56
C GLY A 399 20.28 17.97 -2.19
N LYS A 400 20.38 19.23 -1.76
CA LYS A 400 21.63 19.83 -1.27
C LYS A 400 22.21 19.06 -0.07
N TYR A 401 21.38 18.74 0.91
CA TYR A 401 21.79 17.94 2.07
C TYR A 401 22.30 16.55 1.68
N ALA A 402 21.64 15.89 0.72
CA ALA A 402 22.07 14.58 0.22
C ALA A 402 23.44 14.63 -0.44
N LEU A 403 23.71 15.64 -1.28
CA LEU A 403 25.01 15.84 -1.93
C LEU A 403 26.13 16.11 -0.91
N GLN A 404 25.88 16.98 0.07
CA GLN A 404 26.83 17.25 1.16
C GLN A 404 27.12 15.98 1.98
N GLY A 405 26.09 15.20 2.30
CA GLY A 405 26.25 13.93 3.01
C GLY A 405 27.07 12.91 2.22
N LEU A 406 26.88 12.83 0.91
CA LEU A 406 27.70 11.99 0.04
C LEU A 406 29.17 12.43 0.01
N ALA A 407 29.43 13.74 -0.01
CA ALA A 407 30.78 14.31 0.06
C ALA A 407 31.46 13.92 1.38
N ARG A 408 30.78 14.06 2.53
CA ARG A 408 31.33 13.65 3.84
C ARG A 408 31.66 12.15 3.87
N VAL A 409 30.74 11.28 3.39
CA VAL A 409 31.00 9.82 3.34
C VAL A 409 32.24 9.50 2.49
N LYS A 410 32.44 10.21 1.38
CA LYS A 410 33.63 10.04 0.51
C LYS A 410 34.91 10.55 1.14
N ALA A 411 34.84 11.59 1.96
CA ALA A 411 35.99 12.20 2.62
C ALA A 411 36.57 11.32 3.75
N ILE A 412 35.84 10.34 4.24
CA ILE A 412 36.31 9.38 5.24
C ILE A 412 37.35 8.48 4.57
N LYS A 413 38.62 8.67 4.92
CA LYS A 413 39.77 7.91 4.44
C LYS A 413 40.27 6.99 5.57
N LYS A 414 41.15 6.05 5.19
CA LYS A 414 41.96 5.28 6.14
C LYS A 414 42.82 6.24 6.92
N SER A 415 42.72 6.24 8.23
CA SER A 415 43.63 6.95 9.14
C SER A 415 44.90 6.18 9.30
#